data_9bb35cb470660c46959ab8baa41b5aec
#
_entry.id   9bb35cb470660c46959ab8baa41b5aec
#
_cell.length_a   1.000
_cell.length_b   1.000
_cell.length_c   1.000
_cell.angle_alpha   90.00
_cell.angle_beta   90.00
_cell.angle_gamma   90.00
#
_symmetry.space_group_name_H-M   'P 1'
#
loop_
_entity.id
_entity.type
_entity.pdbx_description
1 polymer ?
#
loop_
_entity_poly.entity_id
_entity_poly.type
_entity_poly.pdbx_seq_one_letter_code
_entity_poly.pdbx_strand_id
1 'polypeptide(L)'
;WQARRNFGHGTGHGVGFFLNVHEGPQDIRQNLNPQPLVPGMITSDEPGLYREGLHGIRHESLLLCKDAGVNEFASWLCFEPLTLCHIDTSAVIADLLTSDERDWLNAYNERVWQNLSPLLPEEVALWLRTKTLPI
;
A
#
# COMPACT_ATOMS: atom_id res chain seq x y z
N TRP A 1 3.31 -15.97 5.81
CA TRP A 1 3.30 -17.39 6.24
C TRP A 1 4.32 -18.23 5.50
N GLN A 2 4.62 -17.95 4.25
CA GLN A 2 5.72 -18.63 3.52
C GLN A 2 7.05 -18.50 4.27
N ALA A 3 7.31 -17.32 4.86
CA ALA A 3 8.47 -17.06 5.71
C ALA A 3 8.29 -17.51 7.18
N ARG A 4 7.21 -18.25 7.50
CA ARG A 4 6.84 -18.68 8.87
C ARG A 4 6.73 -17.50 9.84
N ARG A 5 6.18 -16.38 9.38
CA ARG A 5 5.92 -15.18 10.18
C ARG A 5 4.46 -14.80 10.08
N ASN A 6 3.99 -14.10 11.08
CA ASN A 6 2.63 -13.59 11.13
C ASN A 6 2.63 -12.18 11.72
N PHE A 7 1.62 -11.39 11.36
CA PHE A 7 1.33 -10.10 11.98
C PHE A 7 0.08 -10.26 12.86
N GLY A 8 0.12 -9.71 14.07
CA GLY A 8 -0.92 -9.90 15.10
C GLY A 8 -1.95 -8.77 15.14
N HIS A 9 -2.23 -8.09 14.01
CA HIS A 9 -3.15 -6.96 13.97
C HIS A 9 -3.98 -6.94 12.69
N GLY A 10 -5.05 -6.11 12.66
CA GLY A 10 -5.73 -5.77 11.41
C GLY A 10 -4.80 -4.99 10.50
N THR A 11 -4.86 -5.24 9.20
CA THR A 11 -3.94 -4.66 8.22
C THR A 11 -4.58 -3.58 7.36
N GLY A 12 -5.83 -3.24 7.63
CA GLY A 12 -6.53 -2.17 6.95
C GLY A 12 -7.82 -1.77 7.64
N HIS A 13 -8.21 -0.53 7.45
CA HIS A 13 -9.43 0.06 8.00
C HIS A 13 -9.94 1.18 7.09
N GLY A 14 -11.23 1.49 7.20
CA GLY A 14 -11.78 2.67 6.54
C GLY A 14 -11.18 3.95 7.12
N VAL A 15 -11.16 4.98 6.31
CA VAL A 15 -10.64 6.31 6.65
C VAL A 15 -11.77 7.32 6.57
N GLY A 16 -11.96 8.08 7.64
CA GLY A 16 -13.03 9.06 7.77
C GLY A 16 -12.82 10.29 6.89
N PHE A 17 -13.93 10.83 6.41
CA PHE A 17 -13.94 12.03 5.58
C PHE A 17 -13.35 13.25 6.30
N PHE A 18 -13.57 13.35 7.62
CA PHE A 18 -13.18 14.53 8.39
C PHE A 18 -12.27 14.17 9.57
N LEU A 19 -11.01 13.87 9.27
CA LEU A 19 -9.92 13.63 10.23
C LEU A 19 -10.06 12.39 11.14
N ASN A 20 -11.10 11.57 10.98
CA ASN A 20 -11.20 10.34 11.73
C ASN A 20 -10.38 9.23 11.06
N VAL A 21 -9.21 8.94 11.60
CA VAL A 21 -8.26 7.99 10.99
C VAL A 21 -8.86 6.60 10.87
N HIS A 22 -9.56 6.10 11.89
CA HIS A 22 -10.22 4.81 11.89
C HIS A 22 -11.73 4.99 11.79
N GLU A 23 -12.27 4.87 10.61
CA GLU A 23 -13.71 4.98 10.36
C GLU A 23 -14.18 3.86 9.43
N GLY A 24 -15.06 2.99 9.97
CA GLY A 24 -15.68 1.91 9.20
C GLY A 24 -16.69 2.42 8.19
N PRO A 25 -17.48 1.50 7.61
CA PRO A 25 -17.75 0.15 8.11
C PRO A 25 -16.76 -0.94 7.66
N GLN A 26 -15.93 -0.69 6.65
CA GLN A 26 -15.00 -1.68 6.09
C GLN A 26 -13.69 -1.77 6.87
N ASP A 27 -13.09 -2.93 6.83
CA ASP A 27 -11.73 -3.17 7.32
C ASP A 27 -11.08 -4.39 6.62
N ILE A 28 -9.76 -4.56 6.84
CA ILE A 28 -8.98 -5.73 6.41
C ILE A 28 -8.37 -6.33 7.67
N ARG A 29 -8.92 -7.47 8.13
CA ARG A 29 -8.47 -8.16 9.33
C ARG A 29 -8.76 -9.66 9.28
N GLN A 30 -8.23 -10.40 10.25
CA GLN A 30 -8.40 -11.85 10.31
C GLN A 30 -9.85 -12.26 10.65
N ASN A 31 -10.58 -11.45 11.41
CA ASN A 31 -11.96 -11.73 11.76
C ASN A 31 -12.88 -11.33 10.60
N LEU A 32 -13.95 -12.11 10.42
CA LEU A 32 -14.96 -11.79 9.41
C LEU A 32 -15.60 -10.43 9.71
N ASN A 33 -15.53 -9.54 8.72
CA ASN A 33 -16.36 -8.33 8.67
C ASN A 33 -17.47 -8.57 7.64
N PRO A 34 -18.75 -8.43 8.01
CA PRO A 34 -19.85 -8.64 7.08
C PRO A 34 -19.99 -7.53 6.02
N GLN A 35 -19.30 -6.39 6.19
CA GLN A 35 -19.32 -5.31 5.22
C GLN A 35 -18.42 -5.64 4.03
N PRO A 36 -18.99 -5.84 2.82
CA PRO A 36 -18.17 -6.01 1.64
C PRO A 36 -17.51 -4.69 1.24
N LEU A 37 -16.35 -4.78 0.61
CA LEU A 37 -15.77 -3.65 -0.09
C LEU A 37 -16.61 -3.32 -1.32
N VAL A 38 -16.83 -2.04 -1.56
CA VAL A 38 -17.53 -1.55 -2.76
C VAL A 38 -16.75 -0.42 -3.41
N PRO A 39 -16.93 -0.16 -4.71
CA PRO A 39 -16.29 0.95 -5.41
C PRO A 39 -16.52 2.29 -4.70
N GLY A 40 -15.46 3.09 -4.58
CA GLY A 40 -15.46 4.38 -3.89
C GLY A 40 -15.02 4.31 -2.43
N MET A 41 -14.92 3.13 -1.83
CA MET A 41 -14.38 2.99 -0.47
C MET A 41 -12.86 3.21 -0.48
N ILE A 42 -12.40 3.99 0.52
CA ILE A 42 -10.98 4.16 0.81
C ILE A 42 -10.65 3.35 2.05
N THR A 43 -9.59 2.56 1.97
CA THR A 43 -9.11 1.76 3.09
C THR A 43 -7.59 1.87 3.20
N SER A 44 -7.04 1.78 4.41
CA SER A 44 -5.61 1.59 4.58
C SER A 44 -5.23 0.16 4.16
N ASP A 45 -3.97 -0.01 3.76
CA ASP A 45 -3.28 -1.28 3.60
C ASP A 45 -1.94 -1.15 4.31
N GLU A 46 -1.86 -1.72 5.50
CA GLU A 46 -0.79 -1.43 6.46
C GLU A 46 -0.22 -2.69 7.13
N PRO A 47 0.15 -3.72 6.36
CA PRO A 47 0.75 -4.90 6.94
C PRO A 47 2.04 -4.55 7.69
N GLY A 48 2.20 -5.09 8.89
CA GLY A 48 3.35 -4.82 9.72
C GLY A 48 3.83 -6.04 10.50
N LEU A 49 5.15 -6.21 10.56
CA LEU A 49 5.79 -7.25 11.37
C LEU A 49 6.49 -6.60 12.56
N TYR A 50 6.13 -7.04 13.76
CA TYR A 50 6.69 -6.52 15.00
C TYR A 50 7.35 -7.63 15.80
N ARG A 51 8.57 -7.38 16.29
CA ARG A 51 9.31 -8.29 17.15
C ARG A 51 9.67 -7.56 18.42
N GLU A 52 9.04 -7.94 19.51
CA GLU A 52 9.24 -7.33 20.82
C GLU A 52 10.74 -7.26 21.20
N GLY A 53 11.15 -6.07 21.65
CA GLY A 53 12.56 -5.81 22.03
C GLY A 53 13.54 -5.77 20.85
N LEU A 54 13.10 -5.89 19.60
CA LEU A 54 13.96 -5.92 18.42
C LEU A 54 13.61 -4.83 17.41
N HIS A 55 12.49 -4.93 16.71
CA HIS A 55 12.10 -3.99 15.66
C HIS A 55 10.63 -4.12 15.27
N GLY A 56 10.13 -3.11 14.59
CA GLY A 56 8.88 -3.14 13.85
C GLY A 56 9.10 -2.63 12.43
N ILE A 57 8.41 -3.22 11.47
CA ILE A 57 8.40 -2.78 10.06
C ILE A 57 6.95 -2.76 9.60
N ARG A 58 6.51 -1.61 9.06
CA ARG A 58 5.22 -1.44 8.41
C ARG A 58 5.41 -0.68 7.10
N HIS A 59 4.76 -1.15 6.06
CA HIS A 59 4.51 -0.36 4.86
C HIS A 59 3.01 -0.06 4.80
N GLU A 60 2.66 1.19 4.52
CA GLU A 60 1.28 1.63 4.58
C GLU A 60 0.93 2.51 3.38
N SER A 61 -0.20 2.22 2.77
CA SER A 61 -0.81 3.03 1.71
C SER A 61 -2.31 3.14 1.93
N LEU A 62 -2.91 4.21 1.46
CA LEU A 62 -4.34 4.30 1.25
C LEU A 62 -4.68 3.73 -0.13
N LEU A 63 -5.71 2.93 -0.17
CA LEU A 63 -6.21 2.27 -1.37
C LEU A 63 -7.63 2.73 -1.67
N LEU A 64 -7.89 3.09 -2.92
CA LEU A 64 -9.23 3.31 -3.44
C LEU A 64 -9.74 2.02 -4.07
N CYS A 65 -10.86 1.51 -3.59
CA CYS A 65 -11.57 0.40 -4.22
C CYS A 65 -12.26 0.89 -5.50
N LYS A 66 -12.02 0.22 -6.62
CA LYS A 66 -12.56 0.56 -7.94
C LYS A 66 -13.24 -0.62 -8.60
N ASP A 67 -14.17 -0.34 -9.48
CA ASP A 67 -14.73 -1.33 -10.40
C ASP A 67 -13.64 -1.77 -11.39
N ALA A 68 -13.48 -3.05 -11.56
CA ALA A 68 -12.58 -3.69 -12.53
C ALA A 68 -13.33 -4.46 -13.63
N GLY A 69 -14.65 -4.21 -13.76
CA GLY A 69 -15.50 -4.77 -14.79
C GLY A 69 -16.25 -6.02 -14.36
N VAL A 70 -17.07 -6.50 -15.28
CA VAL A 70 -17.95 -7.67 -15.12
C VAL A 70 -17.67 -8.66 -16.22
N ASN A 71 -17.66 -9.93 -15.89
CA ASN A 71 -17.64 -11.01 -16.85
C ASN A 71 -18.67 -12.10 -16.47
N GLU A 72 -18.66 -13.21 -17.17
CA GLU A 72 -19.60 -14.32 -16.95
C GLU A 72 -19.48 -14.98 -15.55
N PHE A 73 -18.37 -14.75 -14.84
CA PHE A 73 -18.12 -15.36 -13.53
C PHE A 73 -18.44 -14.42 -12.36
N ALA A 74 -18.17 -13.10 -12.50
CA ALA A 74 -18.33 -12.16 -11.40
C ALA A 74 -18.25 -10.68 -11.83
N SER A 75 -18.62 -9.81 -10.88
CA SER A 75 -18.18 -8.41 -10.86
C SER A 75 -16.86 -8.34 -10.11
N TRP A 76 -15.86 -7.71 -10.73
CA TRP A 76 -14.49 -7.64 -10.21
C TRP A 76 -14.17 -6.28 -9.66
N LEU A 77 -13.38 -6.27 -8.59
CA LEU A 77 -12.86 -5.04 -7.98
C LEU A 77 -11.34 -5.04 -8.05
N CYS A 78 -10.77 -3.84 -8.06
CA CYS A 78 -9.33 -3.64 -7.91
C CYS A 78 -9.04 -2.50 -6.94
N PHE A 79 -7.79 -2.36 -6.55
CA PHE A 79 -7.33 -1.26 -5.71
C PHE A 79 -6.38 -0.35 -6.49
N GLU A 80 -6.58 0.96 -6.29
CA GLU A 80 -5.65 1.97 -6.74
C GLU A 80 -4.96 2.61 -5.53
N PRO A 81 -3.61 2.58 -5.42
CA PRO A 81 -2.89 3.29 -4.38
C PRO A 81 -3.10 4.81 -4.51
N LEU A 82 -3.55 5.45 -3.42
CA LEU A 82 -3.73 6.91 -3.35
C LEU A 82 -2.49 7.60 -2.76
N THR A 83 -1.80 6.96 -1.83
CA THR A 83 -0.62 7.52 -1.19
C THR A 83 0.50 7.73 -2.23
N LEU A 84 1.05 8.92 -2.25
CA LEU A 84 2.20 9.29 -3.08
C LEU A 84 3.40 9.57 -2.18
N CYS A 85 3.96 8.54 -1.59
CA CYS A 85 5.19 8.57 -0.81
C CYS A 85 6.07 7.40 -1.28
N HIS A 86 7.34 7.65 -1.54
CA HIS A 86 8.23 6.58 -1.99
C HIS A 86 8.33 5.47 -0.94
N ILE A 87 8.37 4.24 -1.40
CA ILE A 87 8.69 3.09 -0.56
C ILE A 87 10.23 2.99 -0.52
N ASP A 88 10.80 3.10 0.68
CA ASP A 88 12.25 2.96 0.85
C ASP A 88 12.69 1.52 0.57
N THR A 89 13.50 1.35 -0.46
CA THR A 89 14.00 0.05 -0.90
C THR A 89 15.31 -0.37 -0.24
N SER A 90 15.88 0.45 0.62
CA SER A 90 17.19 0.17 1.25
C SER A 90 17.21 -1.09 2.10
N ALA A 91 16.07 -1.50 2.65
CA ALA A 91 15.92 -2.72 3.45
C ALA A 91 15.29 -3.89 2.67
N VAL A 92 15.02 -3.71 1.38
CA VAL A 92 14.43 -4.74 0.53
C VAL A 92 15.50 -5.72 0.05
N ILE A 93 15.25 -7.01 0.24
CA ILE A 93 16.08 -8.07 -0.34
C ILE A 93 15.51 -8.40 -1.72
N ALA A 94 16.05 -7.75 -2.74
CA ALA A 94 15.51 -7.80 -4.11
C ALA A 94 15.39 -9.23 -4.66
N ASP A 95 16.30 -10.13 -4.29
CA ASP A 95 16.29 -11.54 -4.74
C ASP A 95 15.15 -12.37 -4.14
N LEU A 96 14.46 -11.86 -3.12
CA LEU A 96 13.27 -12.50 -2.54
C LEU A 96 11.96 -12.05 -3.18
N LEU A 97 11.99 -10.99 -4.00
CA LEU A 97 10.82 -10.54 -4.74
C LEU A 97 10.63 -11.39 -6.00
N THR A 98 9.37 -11.68 -6.31
CA THR A 98 9.01 -12.14 -7.64
C THR A 98 9.22 -11.01 -8.67
N SER A 99 9.25 -11.34 -9.97
CA SER A 99 9.30 -10.32 -11.04
C SER A 99 8.17 -9.31 -10.92
N ASP A 100 6.93 -9.81 -10.72
CA ASP A 100 5.73 -8.98 -10.65
C ASP A 100 5.75 -8.02 -9.45
N GLU A 101 6.23 -8.48 -8.29
CA GLU A 101 6.40 -7.63 -7.10
C GLU A 101 7.47 -6.55 -7.31
N ARG A 102 8.57 -6.89 -7.94
CA ARG A 102 9.64 -5.95 -8.29
C ARG A 102 9.13 -4.91 -9.29
N ASP A 103 8.48 -5.34 -10.35
CA ASP A 103 7.94 -4.46 -11.39
C ASP A 103 6.89 -3.52 -10.80
N TRP A 104 6.00 -4.03 -9.94
CA TRP A 104 5.03 -3.21 -9.23
C TRP A 104 5.69 -2.14 -8.36
N LEU A 105 6.70 -2.51 -7.56
CA LEU A 105 7.41 -1.59 -6.66
C LEU A 105 8.15 -0.49 -7.45
N ASN A 106 8.82 -0.88 -8.53
CA ASN A 106 9.50 0.05 -9.42
C ASN A 106 8.51 1.01 -10.09
N ALA A 107 7.40 0.51 -10.61
CA ALA A 107 6.34 1.32 -11.21
C ALA A 107 5.68 2.26 -10.20
N TYR A 108 5.45 1.81 -8.97
CA TYR A 108 4.93 2.66 -7.89
C TYR A 108 5.88 3.80 -7.55
N ASN A 109 7.16 3.53 -7.31
CA ASN A 109 8.16 4.55 -7.00
C ASN A 109 8.36 5.52 -8.16
N GLU A 110 8.35 5.05 -9.41
CA GLU A 110 8.38 5.92 -10.58
C GLU A 110 7.14 6.83 -10.67
N ARG A 111 5.94 6.31 -10.38
CA ARG A 111 4.71 7.11 -10.29
C ARG A 111 4.83 8.20 -9.22
N VAL A 112 5.40 7.90 -8.06
CA VAL A 112 5.67 8.89 -7.00
C VAL A 112 6.57 9.99 -7.53
N TRP A 113 7.68 9.65 -8.17
CA TRP A 113 8.60 10.60 -8.81
C TRP A 113 7.89 11.49 -9.81
N GLN A 114 7.18 10.91 -10.76
CA GLN A 114 6.52 11.65 -11.84
C GLN A 114 5.47 12.65 -11.34
N ASN A 115 4.75 12.29 -10.28
CA ASN A 115 3.71 13.15 -9.74
C ASN A 115 4.23 14.23 -8.79
N LEU A 116 5.28 13.96 -8.03
CA LEU A 116 5.76 14.88 -7.00
C LEU A 116 6.90 15.76 -7.47
N SER A 117 7.80 15.28 -8.32
CA SER A 117 8.99 16.05 -8.74
C SER A 117 8.68 17.44 -9.32
N PRO A 118 7.60 17.64 -10.12
CA PRO A 118 7.27 18.97 -10.64
C PRO A 118 6.78 19.96 -9.58
N LEU A 119 6.43 19.48 -8.39
CA LEU A 119 5.87 20.26 -7.28
C LEU A 119 6.91 20.59 -6.20
N LEU A 120 8.12 20.05 -6.33
CA LEU A 120 9.18 20.13 -5.32
C LEU A 120 10.28 21.11 -5.74
N PRO A 121 10.96 21.75 -4.78
CA PRO A 121 12.23 22.43 -5.07
C PRO A 121 13.24 21.46 -5.70
N GLU A 122 14.10 21.98 -6.60
CA GLU A 122 15.02 21.15 -7.39
C GLU A 122 15.86 20.19 -6.54
N GLU A 123 16.42 20.67 -5.45
CA GLU A 123 17.25 19.85 -4.54
C GLU A 123 16.46 18.68 -3.92
N VAL A 124 15.19 18.93 -3.57
CA VAL A 124 14.31 17.90 -3.00
C VAL A 124 13.87 16.91 -4.09
N ALA A 125 13.60 17.40 -5.29
CA ALA A 125 13.30 16.54 -6.43
C ALA A 125 14.49 15.62 -6.74
N LEU A 126 15.71 16.15 -6.78
CA LEU A 126 16.91 15.35 -6.99
C LEU A 126 17.10 14.29 -5.89
N TRP A 127 16.87 14.66 -4.64
CA TRP A 127 16.88 13.70 -3.53
C TRP A 127 15.79 12.62 -3.72
N LEU A 128 14.56 13.00 -4.04
CA LEU A 128 13.47 12.05 -4.28
C LEU A 128 13.82 11.09 -5.41
N ARG A 129 14.49 11.57 -6.49
CA ARG A 129 14.93 10.71 -7.57
C ARG A 129 15.85 9.59 -7.09
N THR A 130 16.77 9.89 -6.17
CA THR A 130 17.66 8.86 -5.61
C THR A 130 16.90 7.78 -4.81
N LYS A 131 15.71 8.14 -4.25
CA LYS A 131 14.86 7.24 -3.46
C LYS A 131 13.87 6.43 -4.30
N THR A 132 13.69 6.81 -5.56
CA THR A 132 12.73 6.19 -6.47
C THR A 132 13.40 5.46 -7.63
N LEU A 133 14.70 5.21 -7.55
CA LEU A 133 15.40 4.40 -8.53
C LEU A 133 14.93 2.94 -8.49
N PRO A 134 14.86 2.28 -9.65
CA PRO A 134 14.53 0.85 -9.72
C PRO A 134 15.52 -0.03 -8.93
N ILE A 135 15.05 -1.15 -8.46
CA ILE A 135 15.83 -2.20 -7.79
C ILE A 135 15.89 -3.48 -8.62
#